data_8443b6ba28b0c0ba8707d225706bb794
#
_entry.id   8443b6ba28b0c0ba8707d225706bb794
#
_cell.length_a   1.000
_cell.length_b   1.000
_cell.length_c   1.000
_cell.angle_alpha   90.00
_cell.angle_beta   90.00
_cell.angle_gamma   90.00
#
_symmetry.space_group_name_H-M   'P 1'
#
loop_
_entity.id
_entity.type
_entity.pdbx_description
1 polymer ?
#
loop_
_entity_poly.entity_id
_entity_poly.type
_entity_poly.pdbx_seq_one_letter_code
_entity_poly.pdbx_strand_id
1 'polypeptide(L)'
;SVDGWLTGRRAVAASIATFGTVALIAATPGSPFHPVLPETQGNGPIGLLSQLLFLDELPHGVLIVIGFVAMIAAGVAFLLVLWAAERGEISTRTVVTLALVYHGVVLLLPLLLSRDVFSYAFYGRILSQYGHNPYVSTPADFPANDLSRFVWPGWRDTPSVYGPVFVWLAAAITAVFRGMVDVIEAFRFVAVAASLGSLWFVVRLVGRVRPQRQAYAAAMIGLNPVVLFHTVGGGHVDVLVMLAVAAAIYLVATQRELPATVALTVGALVKISAAVPLVLLIAYVIARAEPSRRWRVAGAHIGTALGIAFIAAVPFMQRSNPTLGMVELVQHGSWIAPPALVERIFETVGTAVAGEIGGNAGVVLARLGMFAALAAGLFTIMRQVLRHAKEGSVSFLAAAWGWSFLLMMLFSPTLFPWYFAWMLPVAWALPRVPRRTLEFSFIALVTAQLTTENFRLPEWMHVDLAIGHPILVIVLVWFLRDLYLRLKHDVPLDAETEDVLLARAEPRPPAYQA
;
A
#
# COMPACT_ATOMS: atom_id res chain seq x y z
N SER A 1 24.99 -22.21 8.12
CA SER A 1 25.93 -22.05 9.25
C SER A 1 25.14 -21.94 10.55
N VAL A 2 25.69 -22.43 11.66
CA VAL A 2 25.08 -22.36 13.01
C VAL A 2 24.82 -20.89 13.40
N ASP A 3 25.73 -20.00 13.06
CA ASP A 3 25.60 -18.56 13.35
C ASP A 3 24.43 -17.91 12.59
N GLY A 4 24.21 -18.28 11.35
CA GLY A 4 23.06 -17.78 10.57
C GLY A 4 21.72 -18.26 11.15
N TRP A 5 21.64 -19.50 11.61
CA TRP A 5 20.42 -20.03 12.22
C TRP A 5 20.10 -19.34 13.57
N LEU A 6 21.12 -19.05 14.38
CA LEU A 6 20.97 -18.28 15.63
C LEU A 6 20.48 -16.86 15.36
N THR A 7 20.94 -16.21 14.26
CA THR A 7 20.51 -14.88 13.86
C THR A 7 19.05 -14.89 13.41
N GLY A 8 18.64 -15.85 12.58
CA GLY A 8 17.25 -16.01 12.16
C GLY A 8 16.28 -16.25 13.34
N ARG A 9 16.65 -17.07 14.32
CA ARG A 9 15.84 -17.29 15.53
C ARG A 9 15.69 -16.02 16.37
N ARG A 10 16.75 -15.22 16.52
CA ARG A 10 16.69 -13.94 17.23
C ARG A 10 15.78 -12.94 16.53
N ALA A 11 15.84 -12.87 15.21
CA ALA A 11 14.95 -12.00 14.42
C ALA A 11 13.46 -12.40 14.61
N VAL A 12 13.16 -13.71 14.56
CA VAL A 12 11.81 -14.23 14.83
C VAL A 12 11.37 -13.92 16.26
N ALA A 13 12.22 -14.13 17.27
CA ALA A 13 11.89 -13.83 18.66
C ALA A 13 11.63 -12.32 18.87
N ALA A 14 12.45 -11.46 18.27
CA ALA A 14 12.24 -10.01 18.31
C ALA A 14 10.90 -9.62 17.64
N SER A 15 10.56 -10.22 16.49
CA SER A 15 9.28 -9.99 15.83
C SER A 15 8.09 -10.40 16.70
N ILE A 16 8.15 -11.58 17.34
CA ILE A 16 7.09 -12.05 18.25
C ILE A 16 6.95 -11.12 19.46
N ALA A 17 8.06 -10.75 20.08
CA ALA A 17 8.05 -9.87 21.25
C ALA A 17 7.48 -8.49 20.93
N THR A 18 7.95 -7.86 19.87
CA THR A 18 7.49 -6.52 19.47
C THR A 18 6.05 -6.52 18.98
N PHE A 19 5.64 -7.51 18.16
CA PHE A 19 4.26 -7.68 17.75
C PHE A 19 3.34 -7.89 18.95
N GLY A 20 3.72 -8.78 19.90
CA GLY A 20 2.95 -9.03 21.11
C GLY A 20 2.80 -7.78 21.97
N THR A 21 3.87 -6.99 22.13
CA THR A 21 3.83 -5.72 22.88
C THR A 21 2.87 -4.73 22.23
N VAL A 22 2.94 -4.54 20.91
CA VAL A 22 2.00 -3.66 20.19
C VAL A 22 0.57 -4.16 20.34
N ALA A 23 0.34 -5.47 20.20
CA ALA A 23 -0.99 -6.06 20.32
C ALA A 23 -1.58 -5.88 21.74
N LEU A 24 -0.79 -6.05 22.80
CA LEU A 24 -1.22 -5.81 24.17
C LEU A 24 -1.60 -4.35 24.41
N ILE A 25 -0.77 -3.40 23.94
CA ILE A 25 -1.08 -1.98 24.05
C ILE A 25 -2.32 -1.65 23.22
N ALA A 26 -2.42 -2.18 22.01
CA ALA A 26 -3.57 -1.97 21.13
C ALA A 26 -4.88 -2.51 21.71
N ALA A 27 -4.83 -3.57 22.52
CA ALA A 27 -5.99 -4.14 23.20
C ALA A 27 -6.34 -3.45 24.51
N THR A 28 -5.46 -2.59 25.04
CA THR A 28 -5.68 -1.92 26.32
C THR A 28 -6.85 -0.93 26.23
N PRO A 29 -7.79 -0.91 27.19
CA PRO A 29 -8.81 0.11 27.27
C PRO A 29 -8.22 1.52 27.25
N GLY A 30 -8.74 2.41 26.40
CA GLY A 30 -8.18 3.76 26.23
C GLY A 30 -6.84 3.81 25.49
N SER A 31 -6.49 2.75 24.78
CA SER A 31 -5.25 2.71 23.97
C SER A 31 -5.14 3.87 23.02
N PRO A 32 -3.93 4.47 22.86
CA PRO A 32 -3.71 5.51 21.86
C PRO A 32 -3.82 5.00 20.41
N PHE A 33 -3.83 3.68 20.19
CA PHE A 33 -4.07 3.09 18.86
C PHE A 33 -5.54 3.07 18.45
N HIS A 34 -6.46 3.32 19.38
CA HIS A 34 -7.88 3.33 19.05
C HIS A 34 -8.26 4.64 18.36
N PRO A 35 -8.92 4.61 17.19
CA PRO A 35 -9.71 5.72 16.72
C PRO A 35 -10.92 5.93 17.64
N VAL A 36 -11.80 6.87 17.35
CA VAL A 36 -13.08 6.96 18.07
C VAL A 36 -13.88 5.67 17.81
N LEU A 37 -14.03 4.87 18.87
CA LEU A 37 -14.70 3.56 18.80
C LEU A 37 -16.18 3.67 19.24
N PRO A 38 -17.07 2.82 18.68
CA PRO A 38 -18.37 2.59 19.25
C PRO A 38 -18.25 2.02 20.69
N GLU A 39 -19.08 2.48 21.59
CA GLU A 39 -19.10 1.99 22.99
C GLU A 39 -19.36 0.48 23.07
N THR A 40 -20.04 -0.08 22.07
CA THR A 40 -20.32 -1.52 21.95
C THR A 40 -19.13 -2.34 21.45
N GLN A 41 -18.07 -1.70 20.94
CA GLN A 41 -16.86 -2.42 20.56
C GLN A 41 -15.99 -2.64 21.80
N GLY A 42 -16.10 -3.81 22.39
CA GLY A 42 -15.28 -4.23 23.54
C GLY A 42 -13.80 -4.39 23.16
N ASN A 43 -12.97 -4.55 24.20
CA ASN A 43 -11.52 -4.72 24.04
C ASN A 43 -11.10 -6.14 23.62
N GLY A 44 -12.07 -7.04 23.44
CA GLY A 44 -11.84 -8.43 23.05
C GLY A 44 -11.07 -9.26 24.12
N PRO A 45 -10.73 -10.52 23.80
CA PRO A 45 -10.06 -11.40 24.76
C PRO A 45 -8.64 -10.93 25.11
N ILE A 46 -7.95 -10.23 24.22
CA ILE A 46 -6.62 -9.68 24.47
C ILE A 46 -6.70 -8.49 25.43
N GLY A 47 -7.81 -7.74 25.41
CA GLY A 47 -8.07 -6.67 26.37
C GLY A 47 -8.16 -7.17 27.83
N LEU A 48 -8.73 -8.36 28.05
CA LEU A 48 -8.71 -8.99 29.37
C LEU A 48 -7.27 -9.26 29.84
N LEU A 49 -6.39 -9.72 28.95
CA LEU A 49 -4.99 -9.93 29.28
C LEU A 49 -4.27 -8.61 29.61
N SER A 50 -4.56 -7.53 28.89
CA SER A 50 -3.97 -6.22 29.19
C SER A 50 -4.40 -5.69 30.56
N GLN A 51 -5.65 -5.91 30.96
CA GLN A 51 -6.16 -5.58 32.29
C GLN A 51 -5.50 -6.44 33.39
N LEU A 52 -5.35 -7.75 33.17
CA LEU A 52 -4.64 -8.63 34.10
C LEU A 52 -3.17 -8.22 34.32
N LEU A 53 -2.58 -7.55 33.33
CA LEU A 53 -1.22 -6.99 33.41
C LEU A 53 -1.21 -5.53 33.90
N PHE A 54 -2.35 -5.00 34.33
CA PHE A 54 -2.51 -3.62 34.85
C PHE A 54 -2.08 -2.53 33.85
N LEU A 55 -2.17 -2.81 32.55
CA LEU A 55 -1.78 -1.83 31.51
C LEU A 55 -2.79 -0.68 31.41
N ASP A 56 -4.05 -0.92 31.74
CA ASP A 56 -5.12 0.08 31.79
C ASP A 56 -5.00 1.07 32.96
N GLU A 57 -4.19 0.72 33.98
CA GLU A 57 -3.86 1.60 35.09
C GLU A 57 -2.71 2.58 34.75
N LEU A 58 -2.00 2.35 33.64
CA LEU A 58 -0.91 3.22 33.22
C LEU A 58 -1.43 4.59 32.76
N PRO A 59 -0.74 5.68 33.11
CA PRO A 59 -1.07 7.00 32.57
C PRO A 59 -1.06 6.98 31.04
N HIS A 60 -2.05 7.65 30.40
CA HIS A 60 -2.20 7.67 28.95
C HIS A 60 -0.90 8.10 28.23
N GLY A 61 -0.16 9.09 28.77
CA GLY A 61 1.13 9.50 28.22
C GLY A 61 2.20 8.42 28.22
N VAL A 62 2.16 7.50 29.21
CA VAL A 62 3.06 6.35 29.27
C VAL A 62 2.70 5.33 28.19
N LEU A 63 1.41 5.06 27.99
CA LEU A 63 0.94 4.19 26.91
C LEU A 63 1.32 4.74 25.53
N ILE A 64 1.23 6.06 25.31
CA ILE A 64 1.70 6.72 24.08
C ILE A 64 3.17 6.42 23.84
N VAL A 65 4.05 6.66 24.84
CA VAL A 65 5.50 6.48 24.68
C VAL A 65 5.83 5.00 24.42
N ILE A 66 5.27 4.09 25.23
CA ILE A 66 5.53 2.65 25.05
C ILE A 66 5.01 2.19 23.69
N GLY A 67 3.82 2.63 23.28
CA GLY A 67 3.21 2.31 21.98
C GLY A 67 4.07 2.77 20.81
N PHE A 68 4.57 4.02 20.88
CA PHE A 68 5.44 4.59 19.86
C PHE A 68 6.76 3.80 19.73
N VAL A 69 7.43 3.55 20.86
CA VAL A 69 8.67 2.78 20.90
C VAL A 69 8.44 1.34 20.42
N ALA A 70 7.33 0.71 20.81
CA ALA A 70 6.99 -0.64 20.38
C ALA A 70 6.75 -0.71 18.85
N MET A 71 6.12 0.30 18.24
CA MET A 71 5.91 0.36 16.80
C MET A 71 7.24 0.52 16.04
N ILE A 72 8.13 1.40 16.50
CA ILE A 72 9.49 1.51 15.93
C ILE A 72 10.22 0.17 16.04
N ALA A 73 10.20 -0.43 17.23
CA ALA A 73 10.83 -1.72 17.47
C ALA A 73 10.25 -2.83 16.57
N ALA A 74 8.93 -2.82 16.32
CA ALA A 74 8.28 -3.75 15.39
C ALA A 74 8.76 -3.51 13.94
N GLY A 75 8.93 -2.26 13.52
CA GLY A 75 9.51 -1.91 12.22
C GLY A 75 10.95 -2.42 12.07
N VAL A 76 11.78 -2.22 13.09
CA VAL A 76 13.17 -2.71 13.11
C VAL A 76 13.21 -4.24 13.11
N ALA A 77 12.42 -4.90 13.97
CA ALA A 77 12.34 -6.36 14.03
C ALA A 77 11.87 -6.95 12.69
N PHE A 78 10.95 -6.28 12.01
CA PHE A 78 10.51 -6.66 10.66
C PHE A 78 11.67 -6.61 9.66
N LEU A 79 12.50 -5.55 9.66
CA LEU A 79 13.69 -5.49 8.81
C LEU A 79 14.67 -6.64 9.09
N LEU A 80 14.89 -6.97 10.37
CA LEU A 80 15.74 -8.10 10.75
C LEU A 80 15.20 -9.42 10.22
N VAL A 81 13.88 -9.63 10.26
CA VAL A 81 13.21 -10.80 9.68
C VAL A 81 13.37 -10.83 8.16
N LEU A 82 13.18 -9.70 7.46
CA LEU A 82 13.36 -9.63 6.03
C LEU A 82 14.79 -10.00 5.62
N TRP A 83 15.78 -9.46 6.30
CA TRP A 83 17.19 -9.72 5.99
C TRP A 83 17.62 -11.15 6.33
N ALA A 84 17.12 -11.70 7.43
CA ALA A 84 17.34 -13.10 7.76
C ALA A 84 16.65 -14.05 6.76
N ALA A 85 15.44 -13.71 6.31
CA ALA A 85 14.75 -14.46 5.27
C ALA A 85 15.47 -14.38 3.90
N GLU A 86 16.01 -13.20 3.55
CA GLU A 86 16.82 -13.03 2.32
C GLU A 86 18.10 -13.86 2.35
N ARG A 87 18.73 -14.05 3.52
CA ARG A 87 19.90 -14.91 3.72
C ARG A 87 19.56 -16.40 3.84
N GLY A 88 18.26 -16.77 3.80
CA GLY A 88 17.82 -18.16 3.94
C GLY A 88 17.88 -18.68 5.39
N GLU A 89 18.00 -17.82 6.40
CA GLU A 89 18.06 -18.17 7.82
C GLU A 89 16.69 -18.48 8.44
N ILE A 90 15.60 -18.11 7.73
CA ILE A 90 14.21 -18.31 8.15
C ILE A 90 13.47 -19.05 7.03
N SER A 91 12.76 -20.14 7.39
CA SER A 91 11.97 -20.91 6.42
C SER A 91 10.66 -20.18 6.05
N THR A 92 10.20 -20.39 4.82
CA THR A 92 8.88 -19.91 4.37
C THR A 92 7.75 -20.42 5.27
N ARG A 93 7.85 -21.66 5.75
CA ARG A 93 6.85 -22.25 6.65
C ARG A 93 6.76 -21.47 7.96
N THR A 94 7.90 -21.12 8.56
CA THR A 94 7.93 -20.28 9.78
C THR A 94 7.25 -18.94 9.55
N VAL A 95 7.58 -18.26 8.44
CA VAL A 95 6.97 -16.96 8.10
C VAL A 95 5.46 -17.08 7.90
N VAL A 96 4.99 -18.08 7.14
CA VAL A 96 3.56 -18.29 6.89
C VAL A 96 2.82 -18.62 8.19
N THR A 97 3.39 -19.46 9.05
CA THR A 97 2.79 -19.78 10.35
C THR A 97 2.63 -18.52 11.22
N LEU A 98 3.68 -17.70 11.32
CA LEU A 98 3.61 -16.44 12.06
C LEU A 98 2.60 -15.48 11.43
N ALA A 99 2.55 -15.39 10.11
CA ALA A 99 1.57 -14.54 9.42
C ALA A 99 0.13 -14.93 9.76
N LEU A 100 -0.20 -16.23 9.75
CA LEU A 100 -1.53 -16.71 10.14
C LEU A 100 -1.85 -16.35 11.59
N VAL A 101 -0.90 -16.54 12.51
CA VAL A 101 -1.07 -16.17 13.92
C VAL A 101 -1.28 -14.67 14.08
N TYR A 102 -0.45 -13.84 13.44
CA TYR A 102 -0.53 -12.38 13.57
C TYR A 102 -1.84 -11.84 13.00
N HIS A 103 -2.29 -12.32 11.84
CA HIS A 103 -3.59 -11.93 11.27
C HIS A 103 -4.76 -12.36 12.17
N GLY A 104 -4.69 -13.55 12.76
CA GLY A 104 -5.66 -14.02 13.74
C GLY A 104 -5.70 -13.14 14.99
N VAL A 105 -4.53 -12.77 15.53
CA VAL A 105 -4.44 -11.85 16.67
C VAL A 105 -4.99 -10.48 16.33
N VAL A 106 -4.67 -9.93 15.16
CA VAL A 106 -5.18 -8.62 14.73
C VAL A 106 -6.70 -8.60 14.65
N LEU A 107 -7.36 -9.68 14.22
CA LEU A 107 -8.84 -9.78 14.24
C LEU A 107 -9.43 -9.77 15.66
N LEU A 108 -8.66 -10.17 16.67
CA LEU A 108 -9.08 -10.14 18.06
C LEU A 108 -8.86 -8.79 18.75
N LEU A 109 -8.18 -7.86 18.08
CA LEU A 109 -7.99 -6.48 18.55
C LEU A 109 -9.20 -5.61 18.17
N PRO A 110 -9.45 -4.49 18.87
CA PRO A 110 -10.36 -3.45 18.38
C PRO A 110 -9.89 -2.86 17.04
N LEU A 111 -10.73 -2.01 16.42
CA LEU A 111 -10.34 -1.22 15.25
C LEU A 111 -9.13 -0.34 15.58
N LEU A 112 -8.15 -0.27 14.69
CA LEU A 112 -6.88 0.41 14.91
C LEU A 112 -6.68 1.60 13.95
N LEU A 113 -6.11 2.68 14.48
CA LEU A 113 -5.39 3.76 13.80
C LEU A 113 -6.17 4.58 12.76
N SER A 114 -7.31 4.12 12.25
CA SER A 114 -8.05 4.83 11.20
C SER A 114 -9.56 4.79 11.40
N ARG A 115 -10.23 5.85 10.92
CA ARG A 115 -11.69 5.95 10.86
C ARG A 115 -12.26 5.63 9.47
N ASP A 116 -11.43 5.28 8.50
CA ASP A 116 -11.87 5.12 7.11
C ASP A 116 -12.96 4.06 6.93
N VAL A 117 -12.91 3.00 7.76
CA VAL A 117 -13.94 1.94 7.75
C VAL A 117 -15.35 2.48 7.99
N PHE A 118 -15.50 3.56 8.76
CA PHE A 118 -16.81 4.20 8.98
C PHE A 118 -17.30 4.90 7.70
N SER A 119 -16.40 5.53 6.95
CA SER A 119 -16.74 6.10 5.64
C SER A 119 -17.13 5.00 4.65
N TYR A 120 -16.41 3.89 4.64
CA TYR A 120 -16.73 2.71 3.81
C TYR A 120 -18.13 2.17 4.11
N ALA A 121 -18.41 1.96 5.40
CA ALA A 121 -19.72 1.51 5.86
C ALA A 121 -20.82 2.52 5.50
N PHE A 122 -20.51 3.82 5.59
CA PHE A 122 -21.49 4.85 5.26
C PHE A 122 -21.83 4.87 3.78
N TYR A 123 -20.83 4.83 2.88
CA TYR A 123 -21.08 4.72 1.44
C TYR A 123 -21.86 3.45 1.08
N GLY A 124 -21.59 2.35 1.77
CA GLY A 124 -22.38 1.13 1.64
C GLY A 124 -23.84 1.34 2.02
N ARG A 125 -24.13 2.01 3.17
CA ARG A 125 -25.50 2.31 3.64
C ARG A 125 -26.22 3.31 2.73
N ILE A 126 -25.52 4.31 2.18
CA ILE A 126 -26.12 5.23 1.20
C ILE A 126 -26.74 4.46 0.05
N LEU A 127 -26.06 3.43 -0.47
CA LEU A 127 -26.61 2.60 -1.53
C LEU A 127 -27.62 1.58 -1.02
N SER A 128 -27.28 0.79 0.01
CA SER A 128 -28.06 -0.38 0.41
C SER A 128 -29.29 -0.06 1.25
N GLN A 129 -29.28 1.01 2.03
CA GLN A 129 -30.35 1.37 2.96
C GLN A 129 -31.16 2.57 2.52
N TYR A 130 -30.51 3.56 1.90
CA TYR A 130 -31.16 4.80 1.46
C TYR A 130 -31.49 4.77 -0.04
N GLY A 131 -30.93 3.85 -0.83
CA GLY A 131 -31.15 3.77 -2.28
C GLY A 131 -30.58 4.94 -3.07
N HIS A 132 -29.65 5.70 -2.47
CA HIS A 132 -29.03 6.86 -3.08
C HIS A 132 -27.68 6.50 -3.72
N ASN A 133 -27.24 7.34 -4.66
CA ASN A 133 -25.94 7.19 -5.32
C ASN A 133 -24.82 7.75 -4.45
N PRO A 134 -23.87 6.92 -3.94
CA PRO A 134 -22.77 7.39 -3.08
C PRO A 134 -21.75 8.31 -3.77
N TYR A 135 -21.82 8.45 -5.08
CA TYR A 135 -21.00 9.42 -5.86
C TYR A 135 -21.62 10.81 -5.94
N VAL A 136 -22.79 10.99 -5.36
CA VAL A 136 -23.52 12.27 -5.34
C VAL A 136 -23.90 12.61 -3.92
N SER A 137 -24.45 11.63 -3.18
CA SER A 137 -24.82 11.80 -1.79
C SER A 137 -23.62 11.56 -0.87
N THR A 138 -23.55 12.36 0.18
CA THR A 138 -22.46 12.37 1.16
C THR A 138 -22.95 11.88 2.52
N PRO A 139 -22.08 11.51 3.46
CA PRO A 139 -22.46 11.26 4.85
C PRO A 139 -23.23 12.40 5.51
N ALA A 140 -22.95 13.66 5.15
CA ALA A 140 -23.62 14.83 5.71
C ALA A 140 -25.11 14.93 5.34
N ASP A 141 -25.52 14.31 4.22
CA ASP A 141 -26.93 14.28 3.81
C ASP A 141 -27.79 13.40 4.74
N PHE A 142 -27.18 12.57 5.58
CA PHE A 142 -27.84 11.64 6.49
C PHE A 142 -27.39 11.78 7.95
N PRO A 143 -27.57 12.95 8.58
CA PRO A 143 -27.01 13.25 9.90
C PRO A 143 -27.58 12.37 11.03
N ALA A 144 -28.80 11.82 10.84
CA ALA A 144 -29.43 10.93 11.81
C ALA A 144 -28.87 9.50 11.82
N ASN A 145 -27.97 9.15 10.86
CA ASN A 145 -27.34 7.84 10.86
C ASN A 145 -26.32 7.72 12.01
N ASP A 146 -26.33 6.59 12.71
CA ASP A 146 -25.45 6.31 13.85
C ASP A 146 -23.95 6.32 13.51
N LEU A 147 -23.57 6.08 12.23
CA LEU A 147 -22.20 6.18 11.75
C LEU A 147 -21.71 7.62 11.58
N SER A 148 -22.61 8.63 11.45
CA SER A 148 -22.23 10.01 11.11
C SER A 148 -21.20 10.60 12.07
N ARG A 149 -21.31 10.30 13.37
CA ARG A 149 -20.38 10.78 14.40
C ARG A 149 -18.98 10.17 14.33
N PHE A 150 -18.85 8.97 13.70
CA PHE A 150 -17.60 8.24 13.61
C PHE A 150 -16.82 8.55 12.32
N VAL A 151 -17.51 8.96 11.25
CA VAL A 151 -16.86 9.43 10.03
C VAL A 151 -15.95 10.62 10.36
N TRP A 152 -14.71 10.58 9.86
CA TRP A 152 -13.80 11.70 10.07
C TRP A 152 -14.39 12.99 9.49
N PRO A 153 -14.32 14.12 10.22
CA PRO A 153 -14.99 15.36 9.79
C PRO A 153 -14.67 15.79 8.36
N GLY A 154 -13.41 15.63 7.92
CA GLY A 154 -12.98 15.96 6.56
C GLY A 154 -13.60 15.10 5.44
N TRP A 155 -14.25 13.97 5.77
CA TRP A 155 -14.92 13.11 4.80
C TRP A 155 -16.43 13.18 4.83
N ARG A 156 -17.03 13.96 5.75
CA ARG A 156 -18.49 14.01 5.88
C ARG A 156 -19.20 14.61 4.68
N ASP A 157 -18.57 15.62 4.07
CA ASP A 157 -19.08 16.32 2.89
C ASP A 157 -18.51 15.78 1.57
N THR A 158 -17.82 14.64 1.63
CA THR A 158 -17.14 14.08 0.45
C THR A 158 -17.90 12.86 -0.06
N PRO A 159 -18.34 12.84 -1.33
CA PRO A 159 -18.84 11.66 -2.00
C PRO A 159 -17.79 10.54 -2.04
N SER A 160 -18.20 9.31 -2.38
CA SER A 160 -17.26 8.20 -2.48
C SER A 160 -16.15 8.50 -3.49
N VAL A 161 -14.90 8.32 -3.04
CA VAL A 161 -13.67 8.42 -3.87
C VAL A 161 -13.19 7.04 -4.33
N TYR A 162 -13.91 5.99 -3.99
CA TYR A 162 -13.59 4.60 -4.33
C TYR A 162 -14.33 4.15 -5.58
N GLY A 163 -13.77 3.19 -6.31
CA GLY A 163 -14.38 2.67 -7.51
C GLY A 163 -15.67 1.89 -7.27
N PRO A 164 -16.47 1.63 -8.34
CA PRO A 164 -17.80 1.05 -8.22
C PRO A 164 -17.82 -0.39 -7.67
N VAL A 165 -16.78 -1.19 -7.91
CA VAL A 165 -16.69 -2.54 -7.34
C VAL A 165 -16.60 -2.46 -5.81
N PHE A 166 -15.85 -1.50 -5.28
CA PHE A 166 -15.81 -1.27 -3.84
C PHE A 166 -17.17 -0.83 -3.28
N VAL A 167 -17.86 0.09 -3.95
CA VAL A 167 -19.19 0.56 -3.54
C VAL A 167 -20.19 -0.59 -3.50
N TRP A 168 -20.16 -1.49 -4.48
CA TRP A 168 -20.98 -2.70 -4.48
C TRP A 168 -20.65 -3.64 -3.30
N LEU A 169 -19.36 -3.84 -3.02
CA LEU A 169 -18.92 -4.63 -1.86
C LEU A 169 -19.39 -4.01 -0.55
N ALA A 170 -19.22 -2.71 -0.38
CA ALA A 170 -19.65 -1.98 0.81
C ALA A 170 -21.18 -2.08 1.00
N ALA A 171 -21.93 -1.92 -0.09
CA ALA A 171 -23.39 -2.09 -0.07
C ALA A 171 -23.80 -3.51 0.31
N ALA A 172 -23.14 -4.54 -0.22
CA ALA A 172 -23.40 -5.93 0.12
C ALA A 172 -23.13 -6.20 1.62
N ILE A 173 -22.00 -5.72 2.16
CA ILE A 173 -21.67 -5.85 3.58
C ILE A 173 -22.77 -5.19 4.44
N THR A 174 -23.15 -3.95 4.13
CA THR A 174 -24.12 -3.19 4.92
C THR A 174 -25.57 -3.62 4.69
N ALA A 175 -25.88 -4.35 3.64
CA ALA A 175 -27.15 -5.02 3.44
C ALA A 175 -27.31 -6.24 4.36
N VAL A 176 -26.24 -7.01 4.56
CA VAL A 176 -26.22 -8.23 5.40
C VAL A 176 -26.08 -7.87 6.88
N PHE A 177 -25.11 -7.03 7.22
CA PHE A 177 -24.80 -6.64 8.59
C PHE A 177 -25.42 -5.27 8.91
N ARG A 178 -26.23 -5.20 9.97
CA ARG A 178 -26.93 -3.97 10.38
C ARG A 178 -26.24 -3.28 11.55
N GLY A 179 -25.68 -4.06 12.46
CA GLY A 179 -24.93 -3.55 13.61
C GLY A 179 -23.64 -2.86 13.19
N MET A 180 -23.28 -1.78 13.85
CA MET A 180 -22.07 -1.00 13.53
C MET A 180 -20.81 -1.85 13.70
N VAL A 181 -20.72 -2.58 14.83
CA VAL A 181 -19.56 -3.45 15.13
C VAL A 181 -19.48 -4.57 14.10
N ASP A 182 -20.60 -5.23 13.76
CA ASP A 182 -20.61 -6.31 12.78
C ASP A 182 -20.13 -5.85 11.40
N VAL A 183 -20.51 -4.64 10.99
CA VAL A 183 -20.05 -4.04 9.72
C VAL A 183 -18.55 -3.79 9.75
N ILE A 184 -18.02 -3.21 10.84
CA ILE A 184 -16.58 -2.96 11.00
C ILE A 184 -15.82 -4.29 10.92
N GLU A 185 -16.27 -5.30 11.68
CA GLU A 185 -15.59 -6.60 11.71
C GLU A 185 -15.71 -7.34 10.36
N ALA A 186 -16.79 -7.16 9.62
CA ALA A 186 -16.90 -7.69 8.25
C ALA A 186 -15.88 -7.07 7.31
N PHE A 187 -15.66 -5.76 7.35
CA PHE A 187 -14.58 -5.12 6.57
C PHE A 187 -13.20 -5.61 7.00
N ARG A 188 -12.94 -5.76 8.30
CA ARG A 188 -11.67 -6.26 8.81
C ARG A 188 -11.43 -7.72 8.42
N PHE A 189 -12.49 -8.55 8.44
CA PHE A 189 -12.42 -9.91 7.94
C PHE A 189 -12.09 -9.97 6.45
N VAL A 190 -12.72 -9.13 5.62
CA VAL A 190 -12.37 -8.97 4.19
C VAL A 190 -10.91 -8.56 4.04
N ALA A 191 -10.42 -7.64 4.87
CA ALA A 191 -9.02 -7.20 4.83
C ALA A 191 -8.05 -8.34 5.17
N VAL A 192 -8.32 -9.13 6.21
CA VAL A 192 -7.53 -10.33 6.56
C VAL A 192 -7.56 -11.35 5.42
N ALA A 193 -8.74 -11.68 4.90
CA ALA A 193 -8.89 -12.66 3.83
C ALA A 193 -8.12 -12.24 2.57
N ALA A 194 -8.18 -10.96 2.20
CA ALA A 194 -7.44 -10.42 1.06
C ALA A 194 -5.91 -10.42 1.29
N SER A 195 -5.46 -10.09 2.51
CA SER A 195 -4.04 -10.13 2.87
C SER A 195 -3.48 -11.56 2.81
N LEU A 196 -4.18 -12.52 3.42
CA LEU A 196 -3.78 -13.93 3.39
C LEU A 196 -3.90 -14.54 1.98
N GLY A 197 -4.91 -14.13 1.20
CA GLY A 197 -5.02 -14.48 -0.21
C GLY A 197 -3.83 -13.98 -1.03
N SER A 198 -3.41 -12.75 -0.80
CA SER A 198 -2.21 -12.16 -1.42
C SER A 198 -0.96 -12.94 -1.05
N LEU A 199 -0.79 -13.26 0.23
CA LEU A 199 0.30 -14.10 0.74
C LEU A 199 0.33 -15.46 0.03
N TRP A 200 -0.82 -16.11 -0.12
CA TRP A 200 -0.93 -17.40 -0.81
C TRP A 200 -0.47 -17.32 -2.26
N PHE A 201 -0.95 -16.32 -3.02
CA PHE A 201 -0.53 -16.14 -4.42
C PHE A 201 0.96 -15.89 -4.54
N VAL A 202 1.51 -15.02 -3.68
CA VAL A 202 2.93 -14.64 -3.73
C VAL A 202 3.83 -15.78 -3.32
N VAL A 203 3.49 -16.55 -2.27
CA VAL A 203 4.27 -17.74 -1.87
C VAL A 203 4.30 -18.78 -3.01
N ARG A 204 3.15 -19.02 -3.66
CA ARG A 204 3.06 -19.94 -4.81
C ARG A 204 3.85 -19.46 -6.02
N LEU A 205 3.79 -18.16 -6.32
CA LEU A 205 4.51 -17.57 -7.42
C LEU A 205 6.03 -17.61 -7.20
N VAL A 206 6.47 -17.01 -6.08
CA VAL A 206 7.90 -16.80 -5.83
C VAL A 206 8.62 -18.11 -5.59
N GLY A 207 7.93 -19.10 -4.99
CA GLY A 207 8.47 -20.46 -4.87
C GLY A 207 8.75 -21.16 -6.21
N ARG A 208 8.09 -20.74 -7.30
CA ARG A 208 8.35 -21.27 -8.67
C ARG A 208 9.40 -20.45 -9.44
N VAL A 209 9.38 -19.12 -9.25
CA VAL A 209 10.17 -18.20 -10.09
C VAL A 209 11.52 -17.85 -9.46
N ARG A 210 11.54 -17.62 -8.15
CA ARG A 210 12.75 -17.29 -7.35
C ARG A 210 12.67 -17.93 -5.95
N PRO A 211 12.83 -19.25 -5.82
CA PRO A 211 12.63 -19.98 -4.54
C PRO A 211 13.43 -19.40 -3.38
N GLN A 212 14.63 -18.90 -3.64
CA GLN A 212 15.51 -18.27 -2.63
C GLN A 212 14.92 -16.99 -2.02
N ARG A 213 13.97 -16.33 -2.68
CA ARG A 213 13.27 -15.14 -2.18
C ARG A 213 11.87 -15.43 -1.62
N GLN A 214 11.46 -16.69 -1.54
CA GLN A 214 10.10 -17.05 -1.14
C GLN A 214 9.79 -16.63 0.30
N ALA A 215 10.71 -16.91 1.24
CA ALA A 215 10.53 -16.50 2.64
C ALA A 215 10.51 -14.97 2.80
N TYR A 216 11.39 -14.26 2.08
CA TYR A 216 11.41 -12.80 2.03
C TYR A 216 10.08 -12.23 1.52
N ALA A 217 9.58 -12.74 0.38
CA ALA A 217 8.32 -12.26 -0.20
C ALA A 217 7.10 -12.56 0.71
N ALA A 218 7.12 -13.70 1.39
CA ALA A 218 6.11 -14.04 2.38
C ALA A 218 6.14 -13.09 3.58
N ALA A 219 7.34 -12.78 4.11
CA ALA A 219 7.51 -11.88 5.23
C ALA A 219 7.09 -10.44 4.89
N MET A 220 7.39 -9.99 3.67
CA MET A 220 7.04 -8.65 3.17
C MET A 220 5.54 -8.37 3.27
N ILE A 221 4.68 -9.37 3.08
CA ILE A 221 3.22 -9.27 3.22
C ILE A 221 2.78 -9.66 4.63
N GLY A 222 3.16 -10.87 5.06
CA GLY A 222 2.54 -11.52 6.20
C GLY A 222 2.98 -11.01 7.57
N LEU A 223 4.20 -10.44 7.68
CA LEU A 223 4.77 -9.98 8.94
C LEU A 223 5.01 -8.47 8.95
N ASN A 224 4.60 -7.75 7.92
CA ASN A 224 4.79 -6.31 7.81
C ASN A 224 3.88 -5.58 8.81
N PRO A 225 4.45 -4.81 9.77
CA PRO A 225 3.65 -4.13 10.79
C PRO A 225 2.73 -3.05 10.21
N VAL A 226 3.09 -2.43 9.08
CA VAL A 226 2.20 -1.49 8.38
C VAL A 226 0.98 -2.23 7.81
N VAL A 227 1.18 -3.43 7.23
CA VAL A 227 0.05 -4.25 6.77
C VAL A 227 -0.81 -4.70 7.95
N LEU A 228 -0.20 -5.22 9.01
CA LEU A 228 -0.91 -5.79 10.14
C LEU A 228 -1.71 -4.74 10.91
N PHE A 229 -1.07 -3.64 11.34
CA PHE A 229 -1.70 -2.68 12.23
C PHE A 229 -2.44 -1.57 11.48
N HIS A 230 -1.83 -0.99 10.43
CA HIS A 230 -2.48 0.08 9.68
C HIS A 230 -3.50 -0.47 8.67
N THR A 231 -3.11 -1.43 7.82
CA THR A 231 -3.97 -1.84 6.71
C THR A 231 -5.07 -2.79 7.17
N VAL A 232 -4.72 -3.91 7.77
CA VAL A 232 -5.67 -4.95 8.23
C VAL A 232 -6.36 -4.52 9.53
N GLY A 233 -5.58 -4.02 10.50
CA GLY A 233 -6.12 -3.53 11.77
C GLY A 233 -7.07 -2.35 11.62
N GLY A 234 -6.82 -1.46 10.65
CA GLY A 234 -7.68 -0.35 10.26
C GLY A 234 -8.81 -0.71 9.29
N GLY A 235 -8.88 -1.96 8.81
CA GLY A 235 -9.91 -2.40 7.87
C GLY A 235 -9.80 -1.76 6.47
N HIS A 236 -8.60 -1.35 6.03
CA HIS A 236 -8.41 -0.64 4.77
C HIS A 236 -8.59 -1.54 3.54
N VAL A 237 -9.31 -1.02 2.56
CA VAL A 237 -9.62 -1.69 1.28
C VAL A 237 -8.43 -1.80 0.33
N ASP A 238 -7.34 -1.16 0.65
CA ASP A 238 -6.07 -1.21 -0.09
C ASP A 238 -5.51 -2.64 -0.22
N VAL A 239 -5.84 -3.52 0.70
CA VAL A 239 -5.55 -4.96 0.60
C VAL A 239 -6.25 -5.65 -0.57
N LEU A 240 -7.38 -5.12 -1.05
CA LEU A 240 -8.06 -5.65 -2.23
C LEU A 240 -7.26 -5.33 -3.50
N VAL A 241 -6.63 -4.16 -3.56
CA VAL A 241 -5.65 -3.85 -4.63
C VAL A 241 -4.44 -4.77 -4.53
N MET A 242 -3.92 -4.97 -3.32
CA MET A 242 -2.82 -5.92 -3.07
C MET A 242 -3.18 -7.33 -3.57
N LEU A 243 -4.40 -7.81 -3.27
CA LEU A 243 -4.88 -9.10 -3.73
C LEU A 243 -4.99 -9.16 -5.25
N ALA A 244 -5.52 -8.12 -5.89
CA ALA A 244 -5.64 -8.04 -7.35
C ALA A 244 -4.26 -8.09 -8.04
N VAL A 245 -3.27 -7.37 -7.52
CA VAL A 245 -1.88 -7.39 -8.01
C VAL A 245 -1.24 -8.77 -7.80
N ALA A 246 -1.40 -9.36 -6.62
CA ALA A 246 -0.87 -10.70 -6.30
C ALA A 246 -1.47 -11.79 -7.21
N ALA A 247 -2.79 -11.77 -7.37
CA ALA A 247 -3.49 -12.69 -8.26
C ALA A 247 -3.06 -12.50 -9.72
N ALA A 248 -3.00 -11.25 -10.20
CA ALA A 248 -2.65 -10.95 -11.57
C ALA A 248 -1.25 -11.41 -11.93
N ILE A 249 -0.24 -11.12 -11.12
CA ILE A 249 1.14 -11.54 -11.43
C ILE A 249 1.29 -13.08 -11.37
N TYR A 250 0.58 -13.75 -10.47
CA TYR A 250 0.50 -15.20 -10.43
C TYR A 250 -0.17 -15.77 -11.69
N LEU A 251 -1.27 -15.18 -12.15
CA LEU A 251 -1.99 -15.58 -13.35
C LEU A 251 -1.13 -15.40 -14.62
N VAL A 252 -0.38 -14.29 -14.72
CA VAL A 252 0.60 -14.10 -15.80
C VAL A 252 1.67 -15.19 -15.76
N ALA A 253 2.21 -15.51 -14.60
CA ALA A 253 3.22 -16.57 -14.44
C ALA A 253 2.70 -17.97 -14.84
N THR A 254 1.39 -18.17 -14.75
CA THR A 254 0.70 -19.41 -15.15
C THR A 254 0.07 -19.32 -16.54
N GLN A 255 0.49 -18.37 -17.38
CA GLN A 255 0.03 -18.14 -18.76
C GLN A 255 -1.49 -17.88 -18.88
N ARG A 256 -2.08 -17.26 -17.87
CA ARG A 256 -3.50 -16.89 -17.81
C ARG A 256 -3.65 -15.36 -17.87
N GLU A 257 -3.26 -14.77 -18.98
CA GLU A 257 -3.15 -13.31 -19.11
C GLU A 257 -4.51 -12.61 -19.09
N LEU A 258 -5.56 -13.16 -19.70
CA LEU A 258 -6.89 -12.56 -19.71
C LEU A 258 -7.53 -12.57 -18.29
N PRO A 259 -7.51 -13.66 -17.50
CA PRO A 259 -7.87 -13.63 -16.09
C PRO A 259 -7.04 -12.63 -15.25
N ALA A 260 -5.75 -12.41 -15.59
CA ALA A 260 -4.95 -11.39 -14.94
C ALA A 260 -5.48 -9.96 -15.23
N THR A 261 -5.92 -9.70 -16.47
CA THR A 261 -6.60 -8.44 -16.83
C THR A 261 -7.89 -8.27 -16.04
N VAL A 262 -8.70 -9.34 -15.88
CA VAL A 262 -9.92 -9.29 -15.03
C VAL A 262 -9.56 -8.91 -13.59
N ALA A 263 -8.55 -9.56 -13.00
CA ALA A 263 -8.14 -9.30 -11.62
C ALA A 263 -7.71 -7.83 -11.42
N LEU A 264 -6.87 -7.28 -12.31
CA LEU A 264 -6.44 -5.88 -12.22
C LEU A 264 -7.55 -4.89 -12.55
N THR A 265 -8.48 -5.24 -13.45
CA THR A 265 -9.65 -4.40 -13.72
C THR A 265 -10.54 -4.30 -12.48
N VAL A 266 -10.83 -5.41 -11.82
CA VAL A 266 -11.54 -5.43 -10.54
C VAL A 266 -10.80 -4.59 -9.49
N GLY A 267 -9.47 -4.76 -9.38
CA GLY A 267 -8.64 -3.94 -8.50
C GLY A 267 -8.71 -2.44 -8.81
N ALA A 268 -8.68 -2.05 -10.08
CA ALA A 268 -8.80 -0.66 -10.53
C ALA A 268 -10.18 -0.07 -10.24
N LEU A 269 -11.22 -0.91 -10.27
CA LEU A 269 -12.59 -0.54 -9.91
C LEU A 269 -12.86 -0.63 -8.38
N VAL A 270 -11.89 -1.08 -7.59
CA VAL A 270 -11.83 -0.85 -6.15
C VAL A 270 -11.13 0.47 -5.89
N LYS A 271 -9.94 0.66 -6.46
CA LYS A 271 -9.13 1.88 -6.33
C LYS A 271 -8.28 2.07 -7.58
N ILE A 272 -8.32 3.28 -8.12
CA ILE A 272 -7.70 3.64 -9.42
C ILE A 272 -6.21 3.30 -9.52
N SER A 273 -5.50 3.16 -8.40
CA SER A 273 -4.07 2.83 -8.37
C SER A 273 -3.72 1.54 -9.12
N ALA A 274 -4.63 0.55 -9.16
CA ALA A 274 -4.43 -0.67 -9.93
C ALA A 274 -4.58 -0.50 -11.45
N ALA A 275 -5.01 0.67 -11.94
CA ALA A 275 -5.07 0.95 -13.37
C ALA A 275 -3.67 1.01 -14.00
N VAL A 276 -2.64 1.43 -13.26
CA VAL A 276 -1.26 1.50 -13.77
C VAL A 276 -0.72 0.11 -14.12
N PRO A 277 -0.70 -0.89 -13.21
CA PRO A 277 -0.31 -2.25 -13.60
C PRO A 277 -1.24 -2.88 -14.64
N LEU A 278 -2.54 -2.53 -14.69
CA LEU A 278 -3.46 -2.99 -15.74
C LEU A 278 -3.01 -2.51 -17.12
N VAL A 279 -2.72 -1.23 -17.27
CA VAL A 279 -2.25 -0.65 -18.54
C VAL A 279 -0.91 -1.25 -18.96
N LEU A 280 0.02 -1.44 -18.03
CA LEU A 280 1.31 -2.09 -18.29
C LEU A 280 1.14 -3.56 -18.69
N LEU A 281 0.21 -4.30 -18.07
CA LEU A 281 -0.11 -5.67 -18.45
C LEU A 281 -0.65 -5.74 -19.88
N ILE A 282 -1.64 -4.90 -20.22
CA ILE A 282 -2.23 -4.88 -21.56
C ILE A 282 -1.16 -4.54 -22.61
N ALA A 283 -0.32 -3.54 -22.35
CA ALA A 283 0.78 -3.17 -23.24
C ALA A 283 1.79 -4.33 -23.42
N TYR A 284 2.16 -5.01 -22.31
CA TYR A 284 3.06 -6.17 -22.31
C TYR A 284 2.52 -7.32 -23.15
N VAL A 285 1.25 -7.68 -22.98
CA VAL A 285 0.61 -8.78 -23.70
C VAL A 285 0.49 -8.46 -25.21
N ILE A 286 0.08 -7.24 -25.58
CA ILE A 286 -0.02 -6.80 -26.97
C ILE A 286 1.36 -6.78 -27.64
N ALA A 287 2.40 -6.31 -26.95
CA ALA A 287 3.75 -6.25 -27.49
C ALA A 287 4.35 -7.66 -27.74
N ARG A 288 4.00 -8.65 -26.92
CA ARG A 288 4.40 -10.06 -27.09
C ARG A 288 3.67 -10.79 -28.20
N ALA A 289 2.46 -10.35 -28.53
CA ALA A 289 1.63 -10.99 -29.52
C ALA A 289 2.25 -10.89 -30.93
N GLU A 290 2.04 -11.92 -31.74
CA GLU A 290 2.38 -11.91 -33.16
C GLU A 290 1.69 -10.71 -33.85
N PRO A 291 2.36 -10.04 -34.80
CA PRO A 291 1.80 -8.86 -35.46
C PRO A 291 0.40 -9.08 -36.03
N SER A 292 0.12 -10.24 -36.59
CA SER A 292 -1.17 -10.65 -37.18
C SER A 292 -2.29 -10.80 -36.14
N ARG A 293 -1.95 -11.05 -34.86
CA ARG A 293 -2.90 -11.29 -33.76
C ARG A 293 -3.07 -10.11 -32.81
N ARG A 294 -2.23 -9.08 -32.90
CA ARG A 294 -2.20 -7.95 -31.96
C ARG A 294 -3.55 -7.30 -31.74
N TRP A 295 -4.32 -7.05 -32.80
CA TRP A 295 -5.64 -6.43 -32.69
C TRP A 295 -6.67 -7.31 -31.99
N ARG A 296 -6.61 -8.61 -32.19
CA ARG A 296 -7.47 -9.56 -31.47
C ARG A 296 -7.13 -9.60 -29.99
N VAL A 297 -5.84 -9.64 -29.65
CA VAL A 297 -5.35 -9.61 -28.27
C VAL A 297 -5.72 -8.28 -27.61
N ALA A 298 -5.48 -7.14 -28.26
CA ALA A 298 -5.87 -5.83 -27.76
C ALA A 298 -7.38 -5.78 -27.53
N GLY A 299 -8.19 -6.18 -28.51
CA GLY A 299 -9.64 -6.22 -28.40
C GLY A 299 -10.14 -7.09 -27.25
N ALA A 300 -9.54 -8.25 -27.05
CA ALA A 300 -9.90 -9.15 -25.93
C ALA A 300 -9.62 -8.51 -24.57
N HIS A 301 -8.41 -7.99 -24.35
CA HIS A 301 -8.01 -7.42 -23.06
C HIS A 301 -8.69 -6.08 -22.78
N ILE A 302 -8.68 -5.16 -23.74
CA ILE A 302 -9.31 -3.84 -23.59
C ILE A 302 -10.84 -4.00 -23.50
N GLY A 303 -11.43 -4.83 -24.38
CA GLY A 303 -12.87 -5.09 -24.35
C GLY A 303 -13.33 -5.73 -23.03
N THR A 304 -12.55 -6.66 -22.47
CA THR A 304 -12.83 -7.24 -21.14
C THR A 304 -12.77 -6.16 -20.07
N ALA A 305 -11.72 -5.34 -20.04
CA ALA A 305 -11.57 -4.30 -19.03
C ALA A 305 -12.72 -3.26 -19.13
N LEU A 306 -13.02 -2.77 -20.32
CA LEU A 306 -14.10 -1.81 -20.55
C LEU A 306 -15.48 -2.42 -20.26
N GLY A 307 -15.71 -3.68 -20.63
CA GLY A 307 -16.98 -4.38 -20.34
C GLY A 307 -17.24 -4.52 -18.85
N ILE A 308 -16.24 -4.93 -18.06
CA ILE A 308 -16.35 -5.02 -16.60
C ILE A 308 -16.57 -3.62 -15.99
N ALA A 309 -15.80 -2.63 -16.44
CA ALA A 309 -15.92 -1.25 -15.96
C ALA A 309 -17.33 -0.69 -16.26
N PHE A 310 -17.84 -0.92 -17.45
CA PHE A 310 -19.18 -0.49 -17.86
C PHE A 310 -20.26 -1.13 -16.98
N ILE A 311 -20.24 -2.46 -16.82
CA ILE A 311 -21.23 -3.19 -16.01
C ILE A 311 -21.22 -2.70 -14.56
N ALA A 312 -20.02 -2.50 -13.97
CA ALA A 312 -19.90 -2.07 -12.58
C ALA A 312 -20.30 -0.61 -12.36
N ALA A 313 -20.01 0.27 -13.33
CA ALA A 313 -20.14 1.72 -13.19
C ALA A 313 -21.47 2.28 -13.69
N VAL A 314 -22.11 1.64 -14.69
CA VAL A 314 -23.31 2.16 -15.34
C VAL A 314 -24.44 2.60 -14.39
N PRO A 315 -24.74 1.89 -13.29
CA PRO A 315 -25.79 2.31 -12.36
C PRO A 315 -25.49 3.62 -11.61
N PHE A 316 -24.22 4.03 -11.58
CA PHE A 316 -23.76 5.22 -10.87
C PHE A 316 -23.43 6.40 -11.79
N MET A 317 -23.40 6.17 -13.10
CA MET A 317 -22.97 7.21 -14.06
C MET A 317 -23.93 8.39 -14.07
N GLN A 318 -23.38 9.57 -13.82
CA GLN A 318 -24.08 10.84 -13.94
C GLN A 318 -23.19 11.83 -14.71
N ARG A 319 -23.81 12.77 -15.44
CA ARG A 319 -23.06 13.79 -16.21
C ARG A 319 -22.19 14.69 -15.32
N SER A 320 -22.60 14.90 -14.07
CA SER A 320 -21.89 15.75 -13.10
C SER A 320 -20.63 15.11 -12.50
N ASN A 321 -20.50 13.79 -12.55
CA ASN A 321 -19.33 13.09 -12.00
C ASN A 321 -18.91 11.90 -12.89
N PRO A 322 -18.25 12.17 -14.04
CA PRO A 322 -17.85 11.13 -14.99
C PRO A 322 -16.72 10.23 -14.46
N THR A 323 -15.95 10.68 -13.47
CA THR A 323 -14.83 9.93 -12.88
C THR A 323 -15.24 9.08 -11.68
N LEU A 324 -16.50 9.16 -11.26
CA LEU A 324 -17.03 8.51 -10.07
C LEU A 324 -16.17 8.77 -8.83
N GLY A 325 -15.69 10.01 -8.63
CA GLY A 325 -14.88 10.42 -7.48
C GLY A 325 -13.46 9.84 -7.41
N MET A 326 -13.10 8.88 -8.26
CA MET A 326 -11.81 8.17 -8.16
C MET A 326 -10.58 9.06 -8.36
N VAL A 327 -10.73 10.23 -8.98
CA VAL A 327 -9.66 11.20 -9.23
C VAL A 327 -9.64 12.30 -8.18
N GLU A 328 -10.73 12.54 -7.47
CA GLU A 328 -10.85 13.63 -6.49
C GLU A 328 -9.90 13.48 -5.29
N LEU A 329 -9.51 12.24 -4.97
CA LEU A 329 -8.55 11.97 -3.90
C LEU A 329 -7.21 12.67 -4.09
N VAL A 330 -6.82 12.95 -5.34
CA VAL A 330 -5.58 13.67 -5.69
C VAL A 330 -5.58 15.11 -5.16
N GLN A 331 -6.76 15.68 -4.89
CA GLN A 331 -6.90 17.04 -4.36
C GLN A 331 -6.64 17.12 -2.85
N HIS A 332 -6.70 15.97 -2.15
CA HIS A 332 -6.46 15.88 -0.71
C HIS A 332 -4.99 15.59 -0.45
N GLY A 333 -4.21 16.63 -0.16
CA GLY A 333 -2.80 16.47 0.20
C GLY A 333 -2.61 15.71 1.51
N SER A 334 -1.54 14.92 1.59
CA SER A 334 -1.10 14.27 2.84
C SER A 334 0.22 14.88 3.29
N TRP A 335 0.29 15.27 4.56
CA TRP A 335 1.48 15.90 5.14
C TRP A 335 2.74 15.00 5.17
N ILE A 336 2.56 13.68 5.09
CA ILE A 336 3.67 12.71 5.02
C ILE A 336 4.16 12.45 3.59
N ALA A 337 3.47 12.99 2.58
CA ALA A 337 3.87 12.80 1.19
C ALA A 337 5.13 13.61 0.88
N PRO A 338 6.16 13.04 0.19
CA PRO A 338 7.33 13.80 -0.25
C PRO A 338 6.99 15.07 -1.04
N PRO A 339 5.96 15.10 -1.89
CA PRO A 339 5.50 16.33 -2.52
C PRO A 339 5.13 17.46 -1.56
N ALA A 340 4.59 17.16 -0.40
CA ALA A 340 4.24 18.20 0.58
C ALA A 340 5.46 18.99 1.06
N LEU A 341 6.63 18.34 1.19
CA LEU A 341 7.89 19.03 1.50
C LEU A 341 8.32 19.93 0.35
N VAL A 342 8.23 19.44 -0.88
CA VAL A 342 8.56 20.23 -2.08
C VAL A 342 7.62 21.43 -2.21
N GLU A 343 6.32 21.24 -2.01
CA GLU A 343 5.32 22.32 -2.00
C GLU A 343 5.67 23.40 -0.97
N ARG A 344 6.01 23.03 0.27
CA ARG A 344 6.40 23.96 1.33
C ARG A 344 7.65 24.77 0.98
N ILE A 345 8.65 24.13 0.35
CA ILE A 345 9.87 24.84 -0.08
C ILE A 345 9.51 25.88 -1.14
N PHE A 346 8.76 25.49 -2.16
CA PHE A 346 8.35 26.38 -3.24
C PHE A 346 7.41 27.50 -2.76
N GLU A 347 6.49 27.21 -1.86
CA GLU A 347 5.61 28.17 -1.21
C GLU A 347 6.42 29.22 -0.42
N THR A 348 7.37 28.75 0.41
CA THR A 348 8.22 29.64 1.23
C THR A 348 9.06 30.57 0.36
N VAL A 349 9.73 30.02 -0.66
CA VAL A 349 10.54 30.79 -1.60
C VAL A 349 9.66 31.77 -2.40
N GLY A 350 8.52 31.30 -2.92
CA GLY A 350 7.58 32.13 -3.65
C GLY A 350 7.03 33.28 -2.81
N THR A 351 6.65 33.01 -1.56
CA THR A 351 6.16 34.02 -0.62
C THR A 351 7.26 35.06 -0.31
N ALA A 352 8.51 34.63 -0.15
CA ALA A 352 9.64 35.53 0.07
C ALA A 352 9.91 36.47 -1.12
N VAL A 353 9.60 36.02 -2.35
CA VAL A 353 9.86 36.77 -3.60
C VAL A 353 8.71 37.71 -3.95
N ALA A 354 7.46 37.24 -3.85
CA ALA A 354 6.28 37.94 -4.37
C ALA A 354 5.04 37.86 -3.45
N GLY A 355 5.23 37.67 -2.14
CA GLY A 355 4.16 37.57 -1.17
C GLY A 355 3.23 36.38 -1.43
N GLU A 356 1.96 36.49 -1.02
CA GLU A 356 0.97 35.40 -1.13
C GLU A 356 0.78 34.88 -2.58
N ILE A 357 0.82 35.78 -3.56
CA ILE A 357 0.72 35.41 -4.98
C ILE A 357 1.89 34.52 -5.39
N GLY A 358 3.10 34.87 -4.95
CA GLY A 358 4.30 34.07 -5.20
C GLY A 358 4.24 32.71 -4.50
N GLY A 359 3.75 32.65 -3.28
CA GLY A 359 3.54 31.40 -2.54
C GLY A 359 2.58 30.46 -3.26
N ASN A 360 1.41 30.93 -3.66
CA ASN A 360 0.42 30.15 -4.41
C ASN A 360 0.98 29.66 -5.76
N ALA A 361 1.71 30.52 -6.49
CA ALA A 361 2.38 30.13 -7.74
C ALA A 361 3.45 29.05 -7.48
N GLY A 362 4.20 29.15 -6.38
CA GLY A 362 5.18 28.16 -5.96
C GLY A 362 4.57 26.77 -5.75
N VAL A 363 3.44 26.69 -5.03
CA VAL A 363 2.71 25.42 -4.82
C VAL A 363 2.26 24.81 -6.15
N VAL A 364 1.69 25.61 -7.05
CA VAL A 364 1.25 25.15 -8.37
C VAL A 364 2.44 24.62 -9.19
N LEU A 365 3.56 25.33 -9.20
CA LEU A 365 4.77 24.90 -9.91
C LEU A 365 5.33 23.60 -9.33
N ALA A 366 5.37 23.45 -8.01
CA ALA A 366 5.78 22.22 -7.36
C ALA A 366 4.91 21.03 -7.78
N ARG A 367 3.58 21.17 -7.73
CA ARG A 367 2.63 20.14 -8.17
C ARG A 367 2.81 19.76 -9.63
N LEU A 368 2.88 20.74 -10.53
CA LEU A 368 3.10 20.49 -11.95
C LEU A 368 4.44 19.77 -12.20
N GLY A 369 5.52 20.16 -11.50
CA GLY A 369 6.82 19.50 -11.58
C GLY A 369 6.76 18.04 -11.12
N MET A 370 6.09 17.76 -10.01
CA MET A 370 5.94 16.40 -9.48
C MET A 370 5.08 15.52 -10.39
N PHE A 371 3.97 16.03 -10.93
CA PHE A 371 3.17 15.30 -11.92
C PHE A 371 3.93 15.04 -13.21
N ALA A 372 4.72 16.00 -13.69
CA ALA A 372 5.56 15.82 -14.86
C ALA A 372 6.63 14.74 -14.63
N ALA A 373 7.26 14.73 -13.44
CA ALA A 373 8.22 13.69 -13.05
C ALA A 373 7.57 12.30 -12.98
N LEU A 374 6.38 12.19 -12.38
CA LEU A 374 5.60 10.94 -12.36
C LEU A 374 5.29 10.46 -13.77
N ALA A 375 4.76 11.34 -14.63
CA ALA A 375 4.40 11.00 -16.01
C ALA A 375 5.63 10.56 -16.82
N ALA A 376 6.76 11.26 -16.69
CA ALA A 376 8.02 10.90 -17.35
C ALA A 376 8.55 9.53 -16.87
N GLY A 377 8.46 9.26 -15.55
CA GLY A 377 8.85 7.98 -14.98
C GLY A 377 7.97 6.84 -15.49
N LEU A 378 6.64 6.98 -15.46
CA LEU A 378 5.69 5.98 -15.97
C LEU A 378 5.84 5.77 -17.48
N PHE A 379 6.09 6.82 -18.25
CA PHE A 379 6.39 6.73 -19.69
C PHE A 379 7.67 5.91 -19.94
N THR A 380 8.70 6.13 -19.13
CA THR A 380 9.96 5.38 -19.26
C THR A 380 9.75 3.90 -18.94
N ILE A 381 8.99 3.57 -17.89
CA ILE A 381 8.62 2.18 -17.57
C ILE A 381 7.83 1.56 -18.72
N MET A 382 6.83 2.26 -19.24
CA MET A 382 6.05 1.81 -20.39
C MET A 382 6.94 1.52 -21.60
N ARG A 383 7.86 2.44 -21.93
CA ARG A 383 8.81 2.27 -23.03
C ARG A 383 9.69 1.03 -22.84
N GLN A 384 10.19 0.78 -21.62
CA GLN A 384 10.95 -0.44 -21.31
C GLN A 384 10.08 -1.70 -21.43
N VAL A 385 8.83 -1.67 -20.93
CA VAL A 385 7.89 -2.78 -21.06
C VAL A 385 7.66 -3.11 -22.55
N LEU A 386 7.43 -2.12 -23.39
CA LEU A 386 7.23 -2.34 -24.82
C LEU A 386 8.47 -2.89 -25.53
N ARG A 387 9.68 -2.44 -25.15
CA ARG A 387 10.94 -2.89 -25.73
C ARG A 387 11.30 -4.32 -25.35
N HIS A 388 11.14 -4.65 -24.06
CA HIS A 388 11.58 -5.92 -23.50
C HIS A 388 10.45 -6.97 -23.35
N ALA A 389 9.23 -6.68 -23.83
CA ALA A 389 8.08 -7.57 -23.63
C ALA A 389 8.31 -8.99 -24.19
N LYS A 390 9.01 -9.16 -25.31
CA LYS A 390 9.26 -10.46 -25.94
C LYS A 390 10.28 -11.31 -25.17
N GLU A 391 11.26 -10.66 -24.55
CA GLU A 391 12.34 -11.29 -23.79
C GLU A 391 12.05 -11.28 -22.29
N GLY A 392 11.13 -10.39 -21.87
CA GLY A 392 10.83 -10.11 -20.47
C GLY A 392 10.20 -11.27 -19.74
N SER A 393 10.80 -11.60 -18.60
CA SER A 393 10.29 -12.58 -17.66
C SER A 393 9.13 -12.01 -16.82
N VAL A 394 8.44 -12.88 -16.10
CA VAL A 394 7.46 -12.44 -15.07
C VAL A 394 8.11 -11.54 -14.03
N SER A 395 9.40 -11.77 -13.70
CA SER A 395 10.17 -10.92 -12.79
C SER A 395 10.33 -9.50 -13.33
N PHE A 396 10.56 -9.34 -14.63
CA PHE A 396 10.63 -8.04 -15.27
C PHE A 396 9.31 -7.28 -15.18
N LEU A 397 8.18 -7.93 -15.48
CA LEU A 397 6.87 -7.31 -15.35
C LEU A 397 6.54 -6.96 -13.89
N ALA A 398 6.86 -7.85 -12.96
CA ALA A 398 6.71 -7.58 -11.52
C ALA A 398 7.56 -6.39 -11.07
N ALA A 399 8.81 -6.29 -11.54
CA ALA A 399 9.67 -5.13 -11.27
C ALA A 399 9.08 -3.84 -11.87
N ALA A 400 8.55 -3.89 -13.10
CA ALA A 400 7.90 -2.75 -13.73
C ALA A 400 6.70 -2.22 -12.91
N TRP A 401 5.87 -3.12 -12.37
CA TRP A 401 4.78 -2.74 -11.48
C TRP A 401 5.29 -2.16 -10.16
N GLY A 402 6.32 -2.80 -9.56
CA GLY A 402 6.94 -2.30 -8.33
C GLY A 402 7.51 -0.89 -8.49
N TRP A 403 8.24 -0.64 -9.58
CA TRP A 403 8.75 0.70 -9.92
C TRP A 403 7.63 1.72 -10.12
N SER A 404 6.55 1.34 -10.79
CA SER A 404 5.40 2.23 -11.02
C SER A 404 4.75 2.64 -9.70
N PHE A 405 4.54 1.69 -8.77
CA PHE A 405 3.99 2.00 -7.45
C PHE A 405 4.94 2.86 -6.62
N LEU A 406 6.27 2.60 -6.64
CA LEU A 406 7.25 3.47 -5.97
C LEU A 406 7.19 4.90 -6.50
N LEU A 407 7.13 5.09 -7.82
CA LEU A 407 7.00 6.42 -8.42
C LEU A 407 5.69 7.09 -8.00
N MET A 408 4.58 6.36 -8.01
CA MET A 408 3.29 6.89 -7.54
C MET A 408 3.37 7.34 -6.09
N MET A 409 3.99 6.57 -5.20
CA MET A 409 4.13 6.93 -3.79
C MET A 409 5.05 8.14 -3.56
N LEU A 410 6.10 8.26 -4.37
CA LEU A 410 7.08 9.33 -4.22
C LEU A 410 6.64 10.66 -4.83
N PHE A 411 5.79 10.61 -5.87
CA PHE A 411 5.39 11.79 -6.62
C PHE A 411 3.90 12.14 -6.49
N SER A 412 3.08 11.32 -5.80
CA SER A 412 1.70 11.66 -5.52
C SER A 412 1.58 12.62 -4.33
N PRO A 413 0.73 13.64 -4.40
CA PRO A 413 0.49 14.54 -3.28
C PRO A 413 -0.17 13.85 -2.09
N THR A 414 -0.80 12.69 -2.32
CA THR A 414 -1.48 11.90 -1.30
C THR A 414 -0.70 10.63 -1.03
N LEU A 415 -0.25 10.46 0.22
CA LEU A 415 0.44 9.26 0.68
C LEU A 415 -0.08 8.89 2.06
N PHE A 416 -0.53 7.64 2.19
CA PHE A 416 -0.90 7.03 3.46
C PHE A 416 -0.14 5.71 3.66
N PRO A 417 0.09 5.26 4.90
CA PRO A 417 0.87 4.05 5.16
C PRO A 417 0.31 2.81 4.45
N TRP A 418 -1.01 2.66 4.38
CA TRP A 418 -1.67 1.52 3.74
C TRP A 418 -1.54 1.48 2.21
N TYR A 419 -1.14 2.57 1.54
CA TYR A 419 -0.89 2.56 0.10
C TYR A 419 0.28 1.66 -0.30
N PHE A 420 1.24 1.48 0.59
CA PHE A 420 2.38 0.60 0.36
C PHE A 420 1.97 -0.87 0.16
N ALA A 421 0.77 -1.27 0.63
CA ALA A 421 0.24 -2.61 0.40
C ALA A 421 0.18 -2.97 -1.09
N TRP A 422 -0.12 -2.00 -1.98
CA TRP A 422 -0.29 -2.28 -3.42
C TRP A 422 0.92 -2.93 -4.07
N MET A 423 2.13 -2.56 -3.66
CA MET A 423 3.37 -3.01 -4.30
C MET A 423 4.00 -4.25 -3.63
N LEU A 424 3.56 -4.62 -2.43
CA LEU A 424 4.20 -5.73 -1.70
C LEU A 424 4.21 -7.06 -2.47
N PRO A 425 3.17 -7.42 -3.25
CA PRO A 425 3.18 -8.65 -4.04
C PRO A 425 4.29 -8.73 -5.08
N VAL A 426 4.87 -7.61 -5.48
CA VAL A 426 5.90 -7.53 -6.52
C VAL A 426 7.26 -7.03 -6.00
N ALA A 427 7.35 -6.67 -4.72
CA ALA A 427 8.57 -6.15 -4.09
C ALA A 427 9.77 -7.11 -4.18
N TRP A 428 9.53 -8.42 -4.22
CA TRP A 428 10.56 -9.46 -4.38
C TRP A 428 11.32 -9.35 -5.71
N ALA A 429 10.71 -8.75 -6.73
CA ALA A 429 11.29 -8.61 -8.07
C ALA A 429 12.14 -7.34 -8.21
N LEU A 430 11.99 -6.38 -7.30
CA LEU A 430 12.74 -5.13 -7.33
C LEU A 430 14.24 -5.38 -7.14
N PRO A 431 15.11 -4.64 -7.86
CA PRO A 431 16.54 -4.56 -7.59
C PRO A 431 16.83 -4.04 -6.18
N ARG A 432 18.09 -4.16 -5.76
CA ARG A 432 18.51 -3.89 -4.39
C ARG A 432 18.16 -2.47 -3.92
N VAL A 433 18.47 -1.44 -4.72
CA VAL A 433 18.25 -0.05 -4.29
C VAL A 433 16.77 0.26 -4.06
N PRO A 434 15.85 0.11 -5.04
CA PRO A 434 14.43 0.38 -4.81
C PRO A 434 13.82 -0.52 -3.73
N ARG A 435 14.28 -1.76 -3.62
CA ARG A 435 13.82 -2.69 -2.60
C ARG A 435 14.24 -2.25 -1.18
N ARG A 436 15.49 -1.82 -0.99
CA ARG A 436 15.96 -1.25 0.29
C ARG A 436 15.28 0.09 0.61
N THR A 437 15.04 0.91 -0.41
CA THR A 437 14.22 2.13 -0.28
C THR A 437 12.88 1.81 0.36
N LEU A 438 12.16 0.82 -0.19
CA LEU A 438 10.89 0.36 0.35
C LEU A 438 11.02 -0.16 1.79
N GLU A 439 11.99 -1.02 2.06
CA GLU A 439 12.21 -1.61 3.38
C GLU A 439 12.42 -0.53 4.46
N PHE A 440 13.32 0.41 4.23
CA PHE A 440 13.58 1.50 5.18
C PHE A 440 12.39 2.47 5.33
N SER A 441 11.58 2.65 4.29
CA SER A 441 10.38 3.48 4.38
C SER A 441 9.38 2.95 5.42
N PHE A 442 9.36 1.65 5.70
CA PHE A 442 8.48 1.09 6.72
C PHE A 442 8.78 1.57 8.14
N ILE A 443 10.03 1.94 8.46
CA ILE A 443 10.36 2.50 9.80
C ILE A 443 9.64 3.85 10.00
N ALA A 444 9.59 4.69 8.95
CA ALA A 444 8.87 5.95 9.02
C ALA A 444 7.35 5.74 8.96
N LEU A 445 6.89 4.83 8.08
CA LEU A 445 5.46 4.61 7.84
C LEU A 445 4.74 3.94 9.02
N VAL A 446 5.44 3.11 9.78
CA VAL A 446 4.84 2.43 10.94
C VAL A 446 4.40 3.41 12.02
N THR A 447 5.06 4.58 12.10
CA THR A 447 4.74 5.65 13.05
C THR A 447 3.91 6.78 12.46
N ALA A 448 3.70 6.79 11.15
CA ALA A 448 3.11 7.94 10.43
C ALA A 448 1.71 8.36 10.90
N GLN A 449 0.87 7.42 11.37
CA GLN A 449 -0.46 7.72 11.92
C GLN A 449 -0.45 8.03 13.41
N LEU A 450 0.68 7.82 14.09
CA LEU A 450 0.78 8.05 15.53
C LEU A 450 0.84 9.55 15.88
N THR A 451 1.10 10.41 14.88
CA THR A 451 1.14 11.87 15.04
C THR A 451 -0.20 12.54 14.79
N THR A 452 -1.23 11.80 14.40
CA THR A 452 -2.58 12.32 14.18
C THR A 452 -3.40 12.40 15.48
N GLU A 453 -4.68 12.75 15.36
CA GLU A 453 -5.61 13.02 16.48
C GLU A 453 -5.58 12.04 17.66
N ASN A 454 -5.19 10.78 17.40
CA ASN A 454 -5.28 9.73 18.41
C ASN A 454 -4.14 9.77 19.44
N PHE A 455 -2.94 10.15 19.00
CA PHE A 455 -1.77 10.19 19.88
C PHE A 455 -1.61 11.50 20.62
N ARG A 456 -2.23 12.60 20.17
CA ARG A 456 -2.10 13.97 20.75
C ARG A 456 -0.70 14.18 21.36
N LEU A 457 0.32 13.83 20.56
CA LEU A 457 1.69 14.02 20.98
C LEU A 457 1.90 15.50 21.29
N PRO A 458 2.59 15.85 22.40
CA PRO A 458 3.01 17.21 22.62
C PRO A 458 3.73 17.76 21.37
N GLU A 459 3.57 19.05 21.08
CA GLU A 459 4.16 19.68 19.88
C GLU A 459 5.67 19.42 19.73
N TRP A 460 6.40 19.25 20.85
CA TRP A 460 7.81 18.88 20.81
C TRP A 460 8.08 17.43 20.40
N MET A 461 7.09 16.54 20.45
CA MET A 461 7.14 15.16 19.96
C MET A 461 6.67 15.03 18.50
N HIS A 462 6.44 16.10 17.76
CA HIS A 462 6.38 16.04 16.29
C HIS A 462 7.73 15.57 15.71
N VAL A 463 8.39 14.71 16.47
CA VAL A 463 9.63 14.00 16.16
C VAL A 463 9.49 13.17 14.89
N ASP A 464 8.27 12.76 14.52
CA ASP A 464 8.01 12.09 13.24
C ASP A 464 8.36 12.96 12.04
N LEU A 465 8.11 14.25 12.14
CA LEU A 465 8.58 15.20 11.14
C LEU A 465 10.11 15.30 11.14
N ALA A 466 10.74 15.17 12.31
CA ALA A 466 12.19 15.28 12.44
C ALA A 466 12.95 13.97 12.14
N ILE A 467 12.39 12.82 12.47
CA ILE A 467 13.06 11.51 12.25
C ILE A 467 12.58 10.85 10.95
N GLY A 468 11.28 10.86 10.66
CA GLY A 468 10.73 10.25 9.46
C GLY A 468 11.17 10.97 8.18
N HIS A 469 11.16 12.29 8.16
CA HIS A 469 11.55 13.06 6.99
C HIS A 469 13.04 12.94 6.60
N PRO A 470 14.02 13.03 7.51
CA PRO A 470 15.41 12.82 7.14
C PRO A 470 15.70 11.44 6.55
N ILE A 471 15.11 10.38 7.12
CA ILE A 471 15.24 9.02 6.59
C ILE A 471 14.62 8.95 5.20
N LEU A 472 13.41 9.49 5.01
CA LEU A 472 12.75 9.53 3.71
C LEU A 472 13.54 10.35 2.69
N VAL A 473 14.14 11.47 3.08
CA VAL A 473 15.00 12.30 2.20
C VAL A 473 16.25 11.53 1.76
N ILE A 474 16.96 10.89 2.69
CA ILE A 474 18.15 10.09 2.38
C ILE A 474 17.79 8.96 1.42
N VAL A 475 16.72 8.25 1.72
CA VAL A 475 16.21 7.13 0.93
C VAL A 475 15.78 7.62 -0.46
N LEU A 476 15.13 8.79 -0.54
CA LEU A 476 14.72 9.41 -1.80
C LEU A 476 15.93 9.81 -2.67
N VAL A 477 16.94 10.43 -2.08
CA VAL A 477 18.17 10.82 -2.81
C VAL A 477 18.87 9.58 -3.38
N TRP A 478 18.99 8.53 -2.59
CA TRP A 478 19.58 7.27 -3.03
C TRP A 478 18.80 6.62 -4.17
N PHE A 479 17.47 6.60 -4.05
CA PHE A 479 16.54 6.11 -5.08
C PHE A 479 16.64 6.95 -6.37
N LEU A 480 16.60 8.28 -6.27
CA LEU A 480 16.67 9.16 -7.44
C LEU A 480 18.01 9.03 -8.17
N ARG A 481 19.12 8.82 -7.43
CA ARG A 481 20.44 8.52 -8.04
C ARG A 481 20.39 7.21 -8.83
N ASP A 482 19.83 6.13 -8.27
CA ASP A 482 19.71 4.86 -8.98
C ASP A 482 18.81 5.00 -10.21
N LEU A 483 17.67 5.67 -10.07
CA LEU A 483 16.76 5.95 -11.18
C LEU A 483 17.44 6.75 -12.29
N TYR A 484 18.22 7.80 -11.94
CA TYR A 484 18.98 8.58 -12.91
C TYR A 484 19.99 7.70 -13.68
N LEU A 485 20.75 6.86 -12.97
CA LEU A 485 21.72 5.97 -13.60
C LEU A 485 21.05 4.94 -14.52
N ARG A 486 19.89 4.40 -14.13
CA ARG A 486 19.10 3.51 -14.96
C ARG A 486 18.63 4.17 -16.25
N LEU A 487 18.11 5.40 -16.15
CA LEU A 487 17.65 6.17 -17.31
C LEU A 487 18.81 6.51 -18.26
N LYS A 488 19.94 6.97 -17.70
CA LYS A 488 21.12 7.35 -18.48
C LYS A 488 21.73 6.17 -19.24
N HIS A 489 21.74 5.00 -18.63
CA HIS A 489 22.41 3.82 -19.15
C HIS A 489 21.48 2.72 -19.68
N ASP A 490 20.17 3.01 -19.79
CA ASP A 490 19.11 2.06 -20.24
C ASP A 490 19.23 0.69 -19.55
N VAL A 491 19.30 0.73 -18.19
CA VAL A 491 19.40 -0.48 -17.36
C VAL A 491 18.02 -1.13 -17.24
N PRO A 492 17.88 -2.46 -17.49
CA PRO A 492 16.60 -3.15 -17.32
C PRO A 492 16.03 -3.03 -15.91
N LEU A 493 14.69 -2.97 -15.80
CA LEU A 493 14.00 -2.67 -14.53
C LEU A 493 14.24 -3.72 -13.43
N ASP A 494 14.53 -4.97 -13.78
CA ASP A 494 14.80 -6.08 -12.86
C ASP A 494 16.29 -6.37 -12.64
N ALA A 495 17.19 -5.63 -13.33
CA ALA A 495 18.64 -5.79 -13.20
C ALA A 495 19.21 -4.87 -12.12
N GLU A 496 20.31 -5.28 -11.50
CA GLU A 496 21.09 -4.42 -10.59
C GLU A 496 21.89 -3.37 -11.40
N THR A 497 21.78 -2.11 -11.03
CA THR A 497 22.43 -1.01 -11.77
C THR A 497 23.95 -1.16 -11.77
N GLU A 498 24.54 -1.48 -10.61
CA GLU A 498 26.00 -1.61 -10.46
C GLU A 498 26.55 -2.76 -11.32
N ASP A 499 25.87 -3.91 -11.36
CA ASP A 499 26.29 -5.07 -12.14
C ASP A 499 26.31 -4.75 -13.64
N VAL A 500 25.29 -4.06 -14.14
CA VAL A 500 25.22 -3.65 -15.56
C VAL A 500 26.29 -2.65 -15.92
N LEU A 501 26.57 -1.68 -15.03
CA LEU A 501 27.61 -0.67 -15.27
C LEU A 501 29.01 -1.28 -15.24
N LEU A 502 29.28 -2.20 -14.31
CA LEU A 502 30.55 -2.93 -14.23
C LEU A 502 30.78 -3.80 -15.48
N ALA A 503 29.76 -4.59 -15.88
CA ALA A 503 29.86 -5.41 -17.09
C ALA A 503 30.12 -4.60 -18.38
N ARG A 504 29.68 -3.35 -18.43
CA ARG A 504 29.95 -2.44 -19.56
C ARG A 504 31.31 -1.73 -19.48
N ALA A 505 31.89 -1.64 -18.29
CA ALA A 505 33.21 -1.06 -18.07
C ALA A 505 34.34 -2.07 -18.33
N GLU A 506 34.09 -3.37 -18.26
CA GLU A 506 35.08 -4.40 -18.57
C GLU A 506 35.47 -4.33 -20.07
N PRO A 507 36.78 -4.30 -20.42
CA PRO A 507 37.18 -4.35 -21.81
C PRO A 507 36.76 -5.66 -22.44
N ARG A 508 36.06 -5.59 -23.59
CA ARG A 508 35.72 -6.79 -24.37
C ARG A 508 36.98 -7.58 -24.66
N PRO A 509 37.04 -8.88 -24.39
CA PRO A 509 38.19 -9.68 -24.82
C PRO A 509 38.37 -9.51 -26.32
N PRO A 510 39.61 -9.40 -26.80
CA PRO A 510 39.89 -9.26 -28.21
C PRO A 510 39.21 -10.38 -28.97
N ALA A 511 38.44 -10.03 -30.01
CA ALA A 511 37.82 -11.01 -30.88
C ALA A 511 38.95 -11.87 -31.46
N TYR A 512 39.05 -13.11 -31.03
CA TYR A 512 39.89 -14.06 -31.69
C TYR A 512 39.37 -14.18 -33.13
N GLN A 513 40.13 -13.60 -34.06
CA GLN A 513 39.93 -13.85 -35.48
C GLN A 513 40.23 -15.34 -35.72
N ALA A 514 39.21 -16.13 -35.95
CA ALA A 514 39.28 -17.48 -36.45
C ALA A 514 39.21 -17.46 -37.96
#